data_985edc5467ff571a0b0e2fa709e0cf7c
#
_entry.id   985edc5467ff571a0b0e2fa709e0cf7c
#
_cell.length_a   1.000
_cell.length_b   1.000
_cell.length_c   1.000
_cell.angle_alpha   90.00
_cell.angle_beta   90.00
_cell.angle_gamma   90.00
#
_symmetry.space_group_name_H-M   'P 1'
#
loop_
_entity.id
_entity.type
_entity.pdbx_description
1 polymer ?
#
loop_
_entity_poly.entity_id
_entity_poly.type
_entity_poly.pdbx_seq_one_letter_code
_entity_poly.pdbx_strand_id
1 'polypeptide(L)'
;MFGSSPTEQGRFARAWTAWENALANLESPGFGSSPSTDYARAFARIENHYFKNLGFLSKSQQIKDNMHKILDIPSIIVQGRYDMICPPGTAELIHRLWPNSNLVMVSKAGHAMSESGITTALVRATEQFKN
;
A
#
# COMPACT_ATOMS: atom_id res chain seq x y z
N MET A 1 1.54 17.27 -13.08
CA MET A 1 2.39 17.23 -11.87
C MET A 1 3.83 17.67 -12.11
N PHE A 2 4.35 17.52 -13.30
CA PHE A 2 5.76 17.82 -13.66
C PHE A 2 5.91 19.03 -14.58
N GLY A 3 4.82 19.75 -14.87
CA GLY A 3 4.84 20.97 -15.67
C GLY A 3 5.51 22.15 -14.97
N SER A 4 5.65 23.29 -15.65
CA SER A 4 6.32 24.49 -15.15
C SER A 4 5.45 25.35 -14.20
N SER A 5 4.12 25.20 -14.24
CA SER A 5 3.19 25.97 -13.41
C SER A 5 3.02 25.38 -12.00
N PRO A 6 3.47 26.05 -10.93
CA PRO A 6 3.28 25.57 -9.55
C PRO A 6 1.81 25.38 -9.18
N THR A 7 0.93 26.24 -9.68
CA THR A 7 -0.52 26.17 -9.43
C THR A 7 -1.14 24.92 -10.02
N GLU A 8 -0.80 24.59 -11.28
CA GLU A 8 -1.27 23.36 -11.92
C GLU A 8 -0.70 22.11 -11.26
N GLN A 9 0.59 22.13 -10.92
CA GLN A 9 1.21 21.04 -10.17
C GLN A 9 0.44 20.73 -8.89
N GLY A 10 0.12 21.75 -8.10
CA GLY A 10 -0.64 21.63 -6.86
C GLY A 10 -2.06 21.10 -7.11
N ARG A 11 -2.75 21.59 -8.14
CA ARG A 11 -4.10 21.13 -8.49
C ARG A 11 -4.13 19.63 -8.84
N PHE A 12 -3.26 19.19 -9.74
CA PHE A 12 -3.20 17.78 -10.14
C PHE A 12 -2.72 16.88 -9.02
N ALA A 13 -1.75 17.33 -8.22
CA ALA A 13 -1.27 16.56 -7.08
C ALA A 13 -2.36 16.33 -6.03
N ARG A 14 -3.14 17.36 -5.70
CA ARG A 14 -4.27 17.22 -4.76
C ARG A 14 -5.36 16.28 -5.32
N ALA A 15 -5.68 16.38 -6.61
CA ALA A 15 -6.67 15.50 -7.24
C ALA A 15 -6.20 14.04 -7.19
N TRP A 16 -4.93 13.79 -7.49
CA TRP A 16 -4.32 12.48 -7.39
C TRP A 16 -4.38 11.92 -5.96
N THR A 17 -3.90 12.70 -4.99
CA THR A 17 -3.88 12.28 -3.58
C THR A 17 -5.29 12.04 -3.04
N ALA A 18 -6.27 12.85 -3.43
CA ALA A 18 -7.67 12.65 -3.03
C ALA A 18 -8.23 11.34 -3.60
N TRP A 19 -7.91 11.01 -4.85
CA TRP A 19 -8.33 9.76 -5.48
C TRP A 19 -7.69 8.55 -4.79
N GLU A 20 -6.39 8.57 -4.55
CA GLU A 20 -5.69 7.51 -3.82
C GLU A 20 -6.28 7.29 -2.43
N ASN A 21 -6.49 8.36 -1.67
CA ASN A 21 -7.09 8.28 -0.35
C ASN A 21 -8.52 7.69 -0.37
N ALA A 22 -9.30 7.99 -1.40
CA ALA A 22 -10.65 7.45 -1.55
C ALA A 22 -10.66 5.94 -1.81
N LEU A 23 -9.64 5.43 -2.49
CA LEU A 23 -9.48 3.99 -2.75
C LEU A 23 -8.83 3.24 -1.58
N ALA A 24 -8.02 3.93 -0.78
CA ALA A 24 -7.25 3.32 0.29
C ALA A 24 -8.09 2.92 1.51
N ASN A 25 -9.22 3.60 1.74
CA ASN A 25 -10.02 3.42 2.94
C ASN A 25 -11.37 2.79 2.62
N LEU A 26 -11.78 1.77 3.36
CA LEU A 26 -13.11 1.18 3.26
C LEU A 26 -14.16 2.06 3.93
N GLU A 27 -13.90 2.45 5.16
CA GLU A 27 -14.71 3.42 5.87
C GLU A 27 -14.03 4.77 5.69
N SER A 28 -14.48 5.55 4.73
CA SER A 28 -13.97 6.89 4.53
C SER A 28 -14.11 7.65 5.85
N PRO A 29 -13.04 8.02 6.54
CA PRO A 29 -13.12 9.17 7.42
C PRO A 29 -13.44 10.29 6.46
N GLY A 30 -14.68 10.76 6.47
CA GLY A 30 -15.18 11.74 5.52
C GLY A 30 -14.07 12.70 5.14
N PHE A 31 -14.09 13.27 3.97
CA PHE A 31 -13.02 14.10 3.41
C PHE A 31 -12.36 14.96 4.50
N GLY A 32 -11.51 14.33 5.31
CA GLY A 32 -10.67 15.00 6.28
C GLY A 32 -9.88 16.08 5.54
N SER A 33 -9.50 17.11 6.20
CA SER A 33 -8.85 18.29 5.65
C SER A 33 -7.99 17.94 4.44
N SER A 34 -8.25 18.56 3.30
CA SER A 34 -7.44 18.36 2.10
C SER A 34 -5.96 18.43 2.46
N PRO A 35 -5.13 17.48 2.05
CA PRO A 35 -3.72 17.49 2.39
C PRO A 35 -3.08 18.78 1.92
N SER A 36 -2.07 19.27 2.64
CA SER A 36 -1.32 20.44 2.21
C SER A 36 -0.81 20.24 0.78
N THR A 37 -0.69 21.34 0.04
CA THR A 37 -0.21 21.27 -1.34
C THR A 37 1.18 20.64 -1.44
N ASP A 38 2.05 20.91 -0.48
CA ASP A 38 3.41 20.38 -0.46
C ASP A 38 3.43 18.86 -0.21
N TYR A 39 2.62 18.38 0.75
CA TYR A 39 2.43 16.95 0.96
C TYR A 39 1.89 16.27 -0.30
N ALA A 40 0.81 16.80 -0.87
CA ALA A 40 0.21 16.22 -2.07
C ALA A 40 1.19 16.16 -3.25
N ARG A 41 2.03 17.21 -3.43
CA ARG A 41 3.06 17.24 -4.48
C ARG A 41 4.16 16.20 -4.25
N ALA A 42 4.64 16.06 -3.01
CA ALA A 42 5.65 15.05 -2.68
C ALA A 42 5.10 13.63 -2.91
N PHE A 43 3.94 13.33 -2.34
CA PHE A 43 3.25 12.05 -2.45
C PHE A 43 3.01 11.66 -3.92
N ALA A 44 2.30 12.50 -4.66
CA ALA A 44 1.96 12.21 -6.04
C ALA A 44 3.18 12.09 -6.97
N ARG A 45 4.26 12.83 -6.72
CA ARG A 45 5.51 12.71 -7.50
C ARG A 45 6.22 11.40 -7.25
N ILE A 46 6.29 10.96 -5.98
CA ILE A 46 6.93 9.69 -5.61
C ILE A 46 6.18 8.54 -6.26
N GLU A 47 4.87 8.46 -6.09
CA GLU A 47 4.06 7.39 -6.69
C GLU A 47 4.19 7.35 -8.21
N ASN A 48 4.02 8.50 -8.87
CA ASN A 48 4.17 8.56 -10.32
C ASN A 48 5.57 8.16 -10.80
N HIS A 49 6.61 8.49 -10.02
CA HIS A 49 7.96 8.06 -10.32
C HIS A 49 8.07 6.53 -10.32
N TYR A 50 7.53 5.88 -9.30
CA TYR A 50 7.51 4.42 -9.23
C TYR A 50 6.65 3.80 -10.32
N PHE A 51 5.44 4.30 -10.55
CA PHE A 51 4.54 3.76 -11.58
C PHE A 51 5.11 3.89 -12.98
N LYS A 52 5.68 5.06 -13.31
CA LYS A 52 6.33 5.28 -14.62
C LYS A 52 7.50 4.31 -14.87
N ASN A 53 8.19 3.92 -13.82
CA ASN A 53 9.32 3.01 -13.88
C ASN A 53 8.96 1.56 -13.51
N LEU A 54 7.67 1.18 -13.52
CA LEU A 54 7.17 -0.17 -13.22
C LEU A 54 7.71 -0.71 -11.87
N GLY A 55 7.82 0.17 -10.86
CA GLY A 55 8.39 -0.18 -9.56
C GLY A 55 9.87 -0.59 -9.63
N PHE A 56 10.58 -0.24 -10.71
CA PHE A 56 11.97 -0.67 -11.00
C PHE A 56 12.12 -2.21 -11.10
N LEU A 57 11.03 -2.92 -11.36
CA LEU A 57 11.06 -4.35 -11.60
C LEU A 57 11.41 -4.63 -13.07
N SER A 58 12.41 -5.45 -13.33
CA SER A 58 12.85 -5.82 -14.68
C SER A 58 11.88 -6.76 -15.39
N LYS A 59 11.07 -7.50 -14.63
CA LYS A 59 10.05 -8.44 -15.11
C LYS A 59 8.83 -8.41 -14.21
N SER A 60 7.64 -8.61 -14.76
CA SER A 60 6.38 -8.66 -14.00
C SER A 60 6.33 -9.78 -12.96
N GLN A 61 7.09 -10.86 -13.14
CA GLN A 61 7.14 -12.02 -12.25
C GLN A 61 8.36 -12.00 -11.30
N GLN A 62 9.16 -10.92 -11.30
CA GLN A 62 10.44 -10.89 -10.59
C GLN A 62 10.33 -11.24 -9.10
N ILE A 63 9.28 -10.80 -8.41
CA ILE A 63 9.07 -11.12 -6.99
C ILE A 63 8.85 -12.62 -6.83
N LYS A 64 7.94 -13.22 -7.60
CA LYS A 64 7.63 -14.65 -7.54
C LYS A 64 8.84 -15.52 -7.88
N ASP A 65 9.58 -15.16 -8.91
CA ASP A 65 10.77 -15.89 -9.34
C ASP A 65 11.89 -15.91 -8.28
N ASN A 66 11.89 -14.93 -7.38
CA ASN A 66 12.87 -14.78 -6.32
C ASN A 66 12.36 -15.15 -4.91
N MET A 67 11.14 -15.66 -4.78
CA MET A 67 10.59 -16.11 -3.49
C MET A 67 11.48 -17.12 -2.76
N HIS A 68 12.18 -17.98 -3.50
CA HIS A 68 13.11 -18.97 -2.94
C HIS A 68 14.19 -18.36 -2.04
N LYS A 69 14.47 -17.07 -2.16
CA LYS A 69 15.49 -16.36 -1.35
C LYS A 69 15.02 -16.01 0.06
N ILE A 70 13.71 -16.10 0.33
CA ILE A 70 13.11 -15.65 1.59
C ILE A 70 12.23 -16.72 2.26
N LEU A 71 12.16 -17.92 1.74
CA LEU A 71 11.28 -18.98 2.25
C LEU A 71 11.52 -19.32 3.72
N ASP A 72 12.74 -19.21 4.19
CA ASP A 72 13.13 -19.51 5.58
C ASP A 72 12.91 -18.33 6.54
N ILE A 73 12.54 -17.16 6.04
CA ILE A 73 12.31 -15.97 6.86
C ILE A 73 10.86 -16.00 7.37
N PRO A 74 10.63 -15.99 8.69
CA PRO A 74 9.27 -15.91 9.21
C PRO A 74 8.64 -14.56 8.86
N SER A 75 7.37 -14.58 8.45
CA SER A 75 6.66 -13.38 8.01
C SER A 75 5.19 -13.38 8.46
N ILE A 76 4.65 -12.21 8.68
CA ILE A 76 3.21 -11.99 8.86
C ILE A 76 2.74 -10.97 7.82
N ILE A 77 1.83 -11.41 6.96
CA ILE A 77 1.21 -10.58 5.92
C ILE A 77 -0.14 -10.10 6.48
N VAL A 78 -0.33 -8.79 6.59
CA VAL A 78 -1.61 -8.21 6.99
C VAL A 78 -2.28 -7.61 5.76
N GLN A 79 -3.51 -8.03 5.47
CA GLN A 79 -4.24 -7.65 4.26
C GLN A 79 -5.68 -7.26 4.57
N GLY A 80 -6.11 -6.13 4.06
CA GLY A 80 -7.54 -5.74 4.09
C GLY A 80 -8.36 -6.54 3.07
N ARG A 81 -9.51 -7.04 3.48
CA ARG A 81 -10.42 -7.80 2.59
C ARG A 81 -10.90 -6.99 1.39
N TYR A 82 -11.09 -5.69 1.58
CA TYR A 82 -11.64 -4.77 0.58
C TYR A 82 -10.58 -3.80 0.03
N ASP A 83 -9.31 -4.21 0.07
CA ASP A 83 -8.22 -3.43 -0.51
C ASP A 83 -8.37 -3.32 -2.03
N MET A 84 -8.68 -2.11 -2.49
CA MET A 84 -8.89 -1.80 -3.91
C MET A 84 -7.60 -1.38 -4.63
N ILE A 85 -6.55 -1.06 -3.88
CA ILE A 85 -5.23 -0.67 -4.42
C ILE A 85 -4.38 -1.91 -4.64
N CYS A 86 -4.27 -2.76 -3.60
CA CYS A 86 -3.54 -4.02 -3.64
C CYS A 86 -4.49 -5.19 -3.34
N PRO A 87 -5.19 -5.73 -4.36
CA PRO A 87 -6.21 -6.74 -4.14
C PRO A 87 -5.72 -7.97 -3.38
N PRO A 88 -6.53 -8.55 -2.48
CA PRO A 88 -6.14 -9.64 -1.58
C PRO A 88 -5.56 -10.89 -2.28
N GLY A 89 -5.96 -11.13 -3.52
CA GLY A 89 -5.44 -12.27 -4.30
C GLY A 89 -3.93 -12.28 -4.47
N THR A 90 -3.28 -11.10 -4.47
CA THR A 90 -1.81 -11.01 -4.50
C THR A 90 -1.21 -11.46 -3.17
N ALA A 91 -1.75 -11.01 -2.04
CA ALA A 91 -1.31 -11.44 -0.71
C ALA A 91 -1.51 -12.94 -0.49
N GLU A 92 -2.65 -13.49 -0.93
CA GLU A 92 -2.94 -14.92 -0.89
C GLU A 92 -1.97 -15.74 -1.75
N LEU A 93 -1.61 -15.23 -2.93
CA LEU A 93 -0.62 -15.88 -3.80
C LEU A 93 0.75 -15.91 -3.14
N ILE A 94 1.21 -14.79 -2.59
CA ILE A 94 2.51 -14.70 -1.90
C ILE A 94 2.52 -15.63 -0.68
N HIS A 95 1.46 -15.63 0.12
CA HIS A 95 1.34 -16.55 1.26
C HIS A 95 1.46 -18.02 0.86
N ARG A 96 0.76 -18.44 -0.22
CA ARG A 96 0.87 -19.82 -0.73
C ARG A 96 2.29 -20.19 -1.20
N LEU A 97 3.06 -19.22 -1.68
CA LEU A 97 4.44 -19.43 -2.12
C LEU A 97 5.47 -19.31 -0.99
N TRP A 98 5.06 -18.88 0.19
CA TRP A 98 5.93 -18.62 1.33
C TRP A 98 5.52 -19.43 2.57
N PRO A 99 6.03 -20.67 2.74
CA PRO A 99 5.61 -21.59 3.81
C PRO A 99 5.72 -21.01 5.23
N ASN A 100 6.75 -20.18 5.47
CA ASN A 100 6.98 -19.54 6.77
C ASN A 100 6.23 -18.20 6.93
N SER A 101 5.24 -17.92 6.08
CA SER A 101 4.38 -16.76 6.26
C SER A 101 3.08 -17.11 6.97
N ASN A 102 2.48 -16.12 7.64
CA ASN A 102 1.12 -16.17 8.18
C ASN A 102 0.31 -15.03 7.54
N LEU A 103 -0.86 -15.33 6.99
CA LEU A 103 -1.74 -14.33 6.38
C LEU A 103 -2.88 -13.97 7.34
N VAL A 104 -2.90 -12.70 7.76
CA VAL A 104 -3.97 -12.11 8.57
C VAL A 104 -4.88 -11.29 7.69
N MET A 105 -6.06 -11.84 7.35
CA MET A 105 -7.08 -11.14 6.57
C MET A 105 -7.98 -10.33 7.49
N VAL A 106 -7.95 -9.00 7.36
CA VAL A 106 -8.81 -8.09 8.12
C VAL A 106 -10.12 -7.91 7.36
N SER A 107 -11.22 -8.43 7.93
CA SER A 107 -12.50 -8.58 7.23
C SER A 107 -13.20 -7.26 6.89
N LYS A 108 -12.99 -6.20 7.66
CA LYS A 108 -13.58 -4.88 7.45
C LYS A 108 -12.49 -3.83 7.32
N ALA A 109 -11.66 -3.94 6.29
CA ALA A 109 -10.60 -2.98 6.02
C ALA A 109 -10.24 -2.93 4.54
N GLY A 110 -9.77 -1.78 4.10
CA GLY A 110 -9.16 -1.53 2.79
C GLY A 110 -7.63 -1.59 2.85
N HIS A 111 -6.99 -0.65 2.17
CA HIS A 111 -5.53 -0.58 2.02
C HIS A 111 -4.83 0.17 3.16
N ALA A 112 -5.49 1.18 3.74
CA ALA A 112 -4.83 2.11 4.63
C ALA A 112 -4.43 1.47 5.97
N MET A 113 -3.14 1.58 6.32
CA MET A 113 -2.64 1.10 7.61
C MET A 113 -3.23 1.84 8.81
N SER A 114 -3.85 3.00 8.60
CA SER A 114 -4.56 3.79 9.61
C SER A 114 -5.95 3.24 9.96
N GLU A 115 -6.52 2.32 9.18
CA GLU A 115 -7.75 1.64 9.56
C GLU A 115 -7.53 0.79 10.82
N SER A 116 -8.42 0.91 11.80
CA SER A 116 -8.22 0.36 13.15
C SER A 116 -7.90 -1.14 13.16
N GLY A 117 -8.56 -1.90 12.29
CA GLY A 117 -8.32 -3.35 12.13
C GLY A 117 -6.92 -3.66 11.60
N ILE A 118 -6.45 -2.89 10.60
CA ILE A 118 -5.10 -3.04 10.04
C ILE A 118 -4.05 -2.62 11.07
N THR A 119 -4.21 -1.44 11.69
CA THR A 119 -3.30 -0.97 12.74
C THR A 119 -3.14 -2.01 13.84
N THR A 120 -4.26 -2.53 14.34
CA THR A 120 -4.25 -3.55 15.40
C THR A 120 -3.51 -4.83 14.99
N ALA A 121 -3.77 -5.30 13.76
CA ALA A 121 -3.12 -6.50 13.23
C ALA A 121 -1.62 -6.30 13.04
N LEU A 122 -1.20 -5.15 12.51
CA LEU A 122 0.21 -4.80 12.34
C LEU A 122 0.96 -4.71 13.67
N VAL A 123 0.37 -4.03 14.68
CA VAL A 123 0.98 -3.95 16.02
C VAL A 123 1.13 -5.34 16.62
N ARG A 124 0.10 -6.19 16.56
CA ARG A 124 0.20 -7.58 17.03
C ARG A 124 1.27 -8.38 16.28
N ALA A 125 1.39 -8.18 14.97
CA ALA A 125 2.41 -8.86 14.19
C ALA A 125 3.82 -8.43 14.61
N THR A 126 4.06 -7.14 14.80
CA THR A 126 5.39 -6.65 15.26
C THR A 126 5.73 -7.12 16.66
N GLU A 127 4.76 -7.21 17.58
CA GLU A 127 4.98 -7.74 18.94
C GLU A 127 5.40 -9.23 18.93
N GLN A 128 4.98 -10.02 17.95
CA GLN A 128 5.41 -11.43 17.82
C GLN A 128 6.90 -11.57 17.44
N PHE A 129 7.50 -10.56 16.84
CA PHE A 129 8.92 -10.54 16.48
C PHE A 129 9.79 -9.78 17.49
N LYS A 130 9.18 -9.35 18.61
CA LYS A 130 9.89 -8.67 19.68
C LYS A 130 10.42 -9.71 20.67
N ASN A 131 11.70 -10.01 20.59
CA ASN A 131 12.43 -10.87 21.55
C ASN A 131 13.13 -10.02 22.59
#